data_3dcae251472045d5b2fcd6fe6026260f
#
_entry.id   3dcae251472045d5b2fcd6fe6026260f
#
_cell.length_a   1.000
_cell.length_b   1.000
_cell.length_c   1.000
_cell.angle_alpha   90.00
_cell.angle_beta   90.00
_cell.angle_gamma   90.00
#
_symmetry.space_group_name_H-M   'P 1'
#
loop_
_entity.id
_entity.type
_entity.pdbx_description
1 polymer ?
#
loop_
_entity_poly.entity_id
_entity_poly.type
_entity_poly.pdbx_seq_one_letter_code
_entity_poly.pdbx_strand_id
1 'polypeptide(L)'
;MTSPAIDIQMEQPSTDKRVVRTRAAIAEAFGRLLDKMPYSKITVSAIAREADINRKTFYLHYASVDELLKTSMRKAVLNAVNTVARSLDDAEDGFDLKLL
;
A
#
# COMPACT_ATOMS: atom_id res chain seq x y z
N MET A 1 -30.96 8.02 14.23
CA MET A 1 -30.59 7.59 14.11
C MET A 1 -30.00 7.13 13.80
N THR A 2 -29.84 7.28 13.62
CA THR A 2 -29.32 6.72 13.36
C THR A 2 -28.56 6.75 13.11
N SER A 3 -28.36 7.14 12.97
CA SER A 3 -27.71 7.04 12.71
C SER A 3 -27.00 7.06 12.75
N PRO A 4 -26.84 7.33 12.94
CA PRO A 4 -25.96 7.43 12.93
C PRO A 4 -25.09 6.86 12.65
N ALA A 5 -25.19 6.60 12.78
CA ALA A 5 -24.43 5.93 12.70
C ALA A 5 -23.90 5.85 11.64
N ILE A 6 -24.23 6.15 11.16
CA ILE A 6 -23.91 6.06 10.30
C ILE A 6 -23.02 6.42 9.89
N ASP A 7 -22.83 6.78 9.95
CA ASP A 7 -22.01 7.08 9.62
C ASP A 7 -21.00 6.97 9.82
N ILE A 8 -21.10 6.94 10.38
CA ILE A 8 -20.14 6.72 10.94
C ILE A 8 -19.20 6.01 10.28
N GLN A 9 -19.46 5.14 9.85
CA GLN A 9 -18.60 4.40 9.25
C GLN A 9 -17.92 5.14 8.29
N MET A 10 -18.42 6.01 7.88
CA MET A 10 -17.80 6.64 6.95
C MET A 10 -16.68 7.28 7.36
N GLU A 11 -16.52 7.35 8.52
CA GLU A 11 -15.47 7.97 8.98
C GLU A 11 -14.30 7.28 8.65
N GLN A 12 -14.27 6.19 8.10
CA GLN A 12 -13.12 5.54 7.83
C GLN A 12 -12.56 6.09 6.59
N PRO A 13 -11.69 7.01 6.63
CA PRO A 13 -11.12 7.58 5.45
C PRO A 13 -10.38 6.57 4.63
N SER A 14 -9.81 5.57 5.27
CA SER A 14 -9.05 4.60 4.56
C SER A 14 -9.91 3.72 3.68
N THR A 15 -11.22 3.75 3.86
CA THR A 15 -12.09 2.97 3.03
C THR A 15 -12.68 3.79 1.91
N ASP A 16 -12.38 5.08 1.84
CA ASP A 16 -12.87 5.92 0.78
C ASP A 16 -12.16 5.51 -0.50
N LYS A 17 -12.90 5.23 -1.55
CA LYS A 17 -12.32 4.80 -2.80
C LYS A 17 -11.33 5.78 -3.37
N ARG A 18 -11.57 7.05 -3.17
CA ARG A 18 -10.68 8.07 -3.65
C ARG A 18 -9.33 7.98 -2.95
N VAL A 19 -9.34 7.74 -1.65
CA VAL A 19 -8.11 7.62 -0.89
C VAL A 19 -7.36 6.38 -1.36
N VAL A 20 -8.05 5.27 -1.53
CA VAL A 20 -7.42 4.03 -1.95
C VAL A 20 -6.78 4.21 -3.32
N ARG A 21 -7.49 4.85 -4.25
CA ARG A 21 -6.96 5.06 -5.58
C ARG A 21 -5.76 5.97 -5.58
N THR A 22 -5.79 7.02 -4.78
CA THR A 22 -4.67 7.95 -4.71
C THR A 22 -3.44 7.27 -4.15
N ARG A 23 -3.63 6.48 -3.10
CA ARG A 23 -2.50 5.78 -2.51
C ARG A 23 -1.92 4.75 -3.48
N ALA A 24 -2.78 4.08 -4.23
CA ALA A 24 -2.32 3.14 -5.22
C ALA A 24 -1.53 3.85 -6.32
N ALA A 25 -2.00 5.02 -6.75
CA ALA A 25 -1.31 5.78 -7.78
C ALA A 25 0.06 6.23 -7.28
N ILE A 26 0.15 6.63 -6.02
CA ILE A 26 1.42 7.05 -5.45
C ILE A 26 2.38 5.86 -5.39
N ALA A 27 1.91 4.72 -4.93
CA ALA A 27 2.76 3.54 -4.82
C ALA A 27 3.25 3.07 -6.19
N GLU A 28 2.38 3.12 -7.18
CA GLU A 28 2.77 2.71 -8.53
C GLU A 28 3.76 3.68 -9.13
N ALA A 29 3.57 4.98 -8.89
CA ALA A 29 4.49 5.99 -9.38
C ALA A 29 5.86 5.78 -8.75
N PHE A 30 5.89 5.49 -7.46
CA PHE A 30 7.12 5.25 -6.74
C PHE A 30 7.83 4.03 -7.35
N GLY A 31 7.08 2.96 -7.61
CA GLY A 31 7.66 1.77 -8.21
C GLY A 31 8.26 2.06 -9.59
N ARG A 32 7.58 2.84 -10.42
CA ARG A 32 8.10 3.19 -11.72
C ARG A 32 9.39 3.99 -11.62
N LEU A 33 9.44 4.90 -10.63
CA LEU A 33 10.64 5.70 -10.45
C LEU A 33 11.81 4.86 -9.96
N LEU A 34 11.53 3.87 -9.12
CA LEU A 34 12.59 2.99 -8.64
C LEU A 34 13.20 2.18 -9.78
N ASP A 35 12.46 1.97 -10.86
CA ASP A 35 12.99 1.28 -12.00
C ASP A 35 13.91 2.19 -12.82
N LYS A 36 13.79 3.49 -12.65
CA LYS A 36 14.54 4.43 -13.45
C LYS A 36 15.70 5.09 -12.71
N MET A 37 15.65 5.16 -11.43
CA MET A 37 16.67 5.86 -10.67
C MET A 37 16.80 5.30 -9.27
N PRO A 38 17.93 5.51 -8.62
CA PRO A 38 18.11 4.98 -7.26
C PRO A 38 17.23 5.73 -6.28
N TYR A 39 16.91 5.05 -5.20
CA TYR A 39 16.04 5.61 -4.18
C TYR A 39 16.51 6.98 -3.72
N SER A 40 17.81 7.15 -3.56
CA SER A 40 18.34 8.41 -3.05
C SER A 40 18.04 9.61 -3.93
N LYS A 41 17.64 9.37 -5.17
CA LYS A 41 17.34 10.47 -6.06
C LYS A 41 15.86 10.73 -6.20
N ILE A 42 15.03 9.92 -5.58
CA ILE A 42 13.59 10.06 -5.70
C ILE A 42 13.09 11.08 -4.70
N THR A 43 12.35 12.07 -5.17
CA THR A 43 11.82 13.12 -4.32
C THR A 43 10.29 13.08 -4.33
N VAL A 44 9.68 13.77 -3.37
CA VAL A 44 8.24 13.88 -3.34
C VAL A 44 7.74 14.55 -4.61
N SER A 45 8.47 15.55 -5.11
CA SER A 45 8.07 16.23 -6.33
C SER A 45 8.06 15.27 -7.52
N ALA A 46 9.05 14.39 -7.60
CA ALA A 46 9.13 13.44 -8.69
C ALA A 46 7.95 12.45 -8.61
N ILE A 47 7.65 11.98 -7.41
CA ILE A 47 6.55 11.04 -7.21
C ILE A 47 5.23 11.71 -7.55
N ALA A 48 5.04 12.94 -7.09
CA ALA A 48 3.78 13.65 -7.34
C ALA A 48 3.58 13.85 -8.83
N ARG A 49 4.66 14.21 -9.52
CA ARG A 49 4.54 14.41 -10.96
C ARG A 49 4.24 13.10 -11.65
N GLU A 50 4.90 12.03 -11.25
CA GLU A 50 4.68 10.74 -11.87
C GLU A 50 3.27 10.23 -11.59
N ALA A 51 2.72 10.53 -10.43
CA ALA A 51 1.38 10.08 -10.05
C ALA A 51 0.30 11.06 -10.49
N ASP A 52 0.69 12.17 -11.09
CA ASP A 52 -0.23 13.20 -11.55
C ASP A 52 -1.04 13.79 -10.40
N ILE A 53 -0.38 14.12 -9.33
CA ILE A 53 -1.00 14.79 -8.19
C ILE A 53 -0.08 15.91 -7.77
N ASN A 54 -0.53 16.79 -6.89
CA ASN A 54 0.35 17.83 -6.42
C ASN A 54 1.00 17.37 -5.12
N ARG A 55 2.03 18.10 -4.68
CA ARG A 55 2.78 17.72 -3.50
C ARG A 55 1.91 17.71 -2.25
N LYS A 56 0.98 18.64 -2.18
CA LYS A 56 0.12 18.71 -1.03
C LYS A 56 -0.68 17.43 -0.89
N THR A 57 -1.17 16.89 -2.01
CA THR A 57 -1.92 15.64 -1.98
C THR A 57 -1.03 14.51 -1.49
N PHE A 58 0.24 14.48 -1.91
CA PHE A 58 1.15 13.45 -1.43
C PHE A 58 1.23 13.52 0.09
N TYR A 59 1.42 14.72 0.65
CA TYR A 59 1.60 14.86 2.09
C TYR A 59 0.33 14.59 2.89
N LEU A 60 -0.81 14.48 2.24
CA LEU A 60 -2.02 14.06 2.94
C LEU A 60 -1.95 12.57 3.25
N HIS A 61 -1.12 11.82 2.53
CA HIS A 61 -1.06 10.38 2.69
C HIS A 61 0.24 9.87 3.30
N TYR A 62 1.34 10.54 3.03
CA TYR A 62 2.64 10.10 3.52
C TYR A 62 3.46 11.31 3.96
N ALA A 63 4.16 11.16 5.05
CA ALA A 63 4.95 12.27 5.57
C ALA A 63 6.21 12.52 4.76
N SER A 64 6.71 11.50 4.08
CA SER A 64 7.96 11.62 3.34
C SER A 64 8.11 10.44 2.39
N VAL A 65 9.12 10.49 1.54
CA VAL A 65 9.40 9.37 0.65
C VAL A 65 9.78 8.15 1.50
N ASP A 66 10.47 8.38 2.60
CA ASP A 66 10.89 7.31 3.49
C ASP A 66 9.67 6.61 4.10
N GLU A 67 8.68 7.39 4.47
CA GLU A 67 7.46 6.83 5.02
C GLU A 67 6.74 6.00 3.96
N LEU A 68 6.73 6.47 2.72
CA LEU A 68 6.12 5.74 1.62
C LEU A 68 6.87 4.42 1.41
N LEU A 69 8.19 4.45 1.47
CA LEU A 69 8.99 3.25 1.31
C LEU A 69 8.65 2.24 2.40
N LYS A 70 8.61 2.69 3.65
CA LYS A 70 8.32 1.80 4.76
C LYS A 70 6.94 1.18 4.64
N THR A 71 5.97 1.98 4.25
CA THR A 71 4.61 1.49 4.10
C THR A 71 4.54 0.46 2.97
N SER A 72 5.22 0.74 1.86
CA SER A 72 5.21 -0.15 0.72
C SER A 72 5.89 -1.48 1.06
N MET A 73 6.99 -1.42 1.79
CA MET A 73 7.68 -2.62 2.19
C MET A 73 6.85 -3.46 3.16
N ARG A 74 6.20 -2.79 4.10
CA ARG A 74 5.37 -3.50 5.06
C ARG A 74 4.24 -4.23 4.34
N LYS A 75 3.64 -3.56 3.34
CA LYS A 75 2.59 -4.17 2.60
C LYS A 75 3.09 -5.36 1.79
N ALA A 76 4.25 -5.23 1.18
CA ALA A 76 4.84 -6.31 0.41
C ALA A 76 5.13 -7.51 1.30
N VAL A 77 5.63 -7.26 2.50
CA VAL A 77 5.94 -8.32 3.44
C VAL A 77 4.66 -9.02 3.87
N LEU A 78 3.63 -8.25 4.17
CA LEU A 78 2.37 -8.83 4.60
C LEU A 78 1.75 -9.68 3.49
N ASN A 79 1.85 -9.21 2.25
CA ASN A 79 1.33 -9.96 1.13
C ASN A 79 2.12 -11.27 0.95
N ALA A 80 3.42 -11.20 1.14
CA ALA A 80 4.26 -12.39 1.01
C ALA A 80 3.93 -13.40 2.10
N VAL A 81 3.74 -12.90 3.32
CA VAL A 81 3.41 -13.75 4.45
C VAL A 81 2.05 -14.42 4.21
N ASN A 82 1.08 -13.65 3.74
CA ASN A 82 -0.24 -14.19 3.47
C ASN A 82 -0.19 -15.25 2.36
N THR A 83 0.62 -15.03 1.35
CA THR A 83 0.75 -15.96 0.26
C THR A 83 1.38 -17.26 0.75
N VAL A 84 2.41 -17.17 1.57
CA VAL A 84 3.05 -18.33 2.13
C VAL A 84 2.10 -19.08 3.03
N ALA A 85 1.38 -18.36 3.88
CA ALA A 85 0.44 -18.98 4.79
C ALA A 85 -0.63 -19.75 4.03
N ARG A 86 -1.11 -19.17 2.94
CA ARG A 86 -2.11 -19.81 2.14
C ARG A 86 -1.54 -21.05 1.47
N SER A 87 -0.31 -20.98 1.01
CA SER A 87 0.34 -22.11 0.39
C SER A 87 0.53 -23.22 1.40
N LEU A 88 0.86 -22.89 2.63
CA LEU A 88 1.06 -23.90 3.64
C LEU A 88 -0.26 -24.57 4.00
N ASP A 89 -1.34 -23.82 4.01
CA ASP A 89 -2.63 -24.39 4.30
C ASP A 89 -3.00 -25.38 3.20
N ASP A 90 -2.78 -25.01 1.95
CA ASP A 90 -3.09 -25.87 0.85
C ASP A 90 -2.20 -27.11 0.91
N ALA A 91 -0.96 -26.94 1.23
CA ALA A 91 -0.05 -28.04 1.30
C ALA A 91 -0.45 -28.98 2.40
N GLU A 92 -0.86 -28.40 3.52
CA GLU A 92 -1.25 -29.19 4.62
C GLU A 92 -2.40 -30.05 4.27
N ASP A 93 -3.36 -29.55 3.53
CA ASP A 93 -4.45 -30.32 3.15
C ASP A 93 -3.93 -31.41 2.28
N GLY A 94 -2.90 -31.19 1.58
CA GLY A 94 -2.38 -32.10 0.72
C GLY A 94 -1.27 -32.87 1.15
N PHE A 95 -0.45 -32.57 1.93
CA PHE A 95 0.61 -33.33 2.22
C PHE A 95 1.31 -33.20 3.31
N ASP A 96 1.41 -32.71 3.69
CA ASP A 96 2.10 -32.43 4.41
C ASP A 96 2.79 -32.82 5.37
N LEU A 97 2.54 -32.70 6.07
CA LEU A 97 3.08 -33.05 7.07
C LEU A 97 3.57 -34.31 6.99
N LYS A 98 3.14 -35.07 6.31
CA LYS A 98 3.53 -36.27 6.26
C LYS A 98 4.90 -36.31 5.96
N LEU A 99 5.40 -35.42 5.40
CA LEU A 99 6.71 -35.43 5.16
C LEU A 99 7.44 -35.44 6.33
N LEU A 100 6.88 -35.06 7.32
CA LEU A 100 7.58 -35.04 8.53
C LEU A 100 7.46 -36.26 9.21
#